data_bc079b0dbc4fb9b53701ba8a19f7645d
#
_entry.id   bc079b0dbc4fb9b53701ba8a19f7645d
#
_cell.length_a   1.000
_cell.length_b   1.000
_cell.length_c   1.000
_cell.angle_alpha   90.00
_cell.angle_beta   90.00
_cell.angle_gamma   90.00
#
_symmetry.space_group_name_H-M   'P 1'
#
loop_
_entity.id
_entity.type
_entity.pdbx_description
1 polymer ?
#
loop_
_entity_poly.entity_id
_entity_poly.type
_entity_poly.pdbx_seq_one_letter_code
_entity_poly.pdbx_strand_id
1 'polypeptide(L)'
;MNIARSFLIPAILMSAAVITCTGPESGRSASDTLTLSVMKTSFGQADNQEVFLFTLTNRNGITIKITNYGAIITQIWTPDRHGTPGDIVLGYDSLQDYIRNNPYFGVIAGRYANRIAGGKFTLDGINYQLARNNGNNHLHGGIKGLDKVVWDATGFTDSTGAGLALHYLSKDGEEGYPGNLDIRVTYTLNDRDELVTVIEATTDKATPVNLCNHTYFNLNRADTNILGHILSIVATEFTDVNEELIPTGTLPPVAGTPMDFNIPHPIGKRIAEVPGGYDHNYVLSKKPGTLALAATLKDPRSGREVKIYTTQPGIQFYSGNFLDSSINGKQGKIYGKHYGLCLETQHFPDSPNQPSFP
;
A
#
# COMPACT_ATOMS: atom_id res chain seq x y z
N MET A 1 -34.60 33.24 -19.09
CA MET A 1 -33.19 33.23 -18.65
C MET A 1 -33.14 32.31 -17.43
N ASN A 2 -33.03 30.98 -17.71
CA ASN A 2 -33.01 29.96 -16.68
C ASN A 2 -31.56 29.61 -16.37
N ILE A 3 -31.10 30.02 -15.20
CA ILE A 3 -29.76 29.64 -14.68
C ILE A 3 -29.91 28.25 -14.10
N ALA A 4 -29.51 27.21 -14.85
CA ALA A 4 -29.35 25.87 -14.33
C ALA A 4 -28.18 25.88 -13.34
N ARG A 5 -28.47 25.80 -12.05
CA ARG A 5 -27.45 25.49 -11.02
C ARG A 5 -27.10 24.02 -11.15
N SER A 6 -25.97 23.72 -11.76
CA SER A 6 -25.36 22.41 -11.69
C SER A 6 -24.94 22.15 -10.24
N PHE A 7 -25.68 21.28 -9.55
CA PHE A 7 -25.21 20.71 -8.30
C PHE A 7 -24.12 19.70 -8.65
N LEU A 8 -22.86 20.07 -8.43
CA LEU A 8 -21.76 19.12 -8.40
C LEU A 8 -22.03 18.17 -7.22
N ILE A 9 -22.43 16.94 -7.52
CA ILE A 9 -22.44 15.85 -6.53
C ILE A 9 -20.95 15.57 -6.26
N PRO A 10 -20.47 15.65 -5.01
CA PRO A 10 -19.08 15.31 -4.70
C PRO A 10 -18.84 13.86 -5.12
N ALA A 11 -17.83 13.64 -5.98
CA ALA A 11 -17.44 12.29 -6.36
C ALA A 11 -16.84 11.62 -5.10
N ILE A 12 -17.43 10.52 -4.66
CA ILE A 12 -16.91 9.70 -3.57
C ILE A 12 -16.08 8.61 -4.22
N LEU A 13 -14.76 8.67 -4.03
CA LEU A 13 -13.88 7.55 -4.36
C LEU A 13 -13.84 6.62 -3.16
N MET A 14 -14.25 5.38 -3.34
CA MET A 14 -14.23 4.35 -2.31
C MET A 14 -13.33 3.21 -2.77
N SER A 15 -12.24 2.96 -2.06
CA SER A 15 -11.40 1.79 -2.27
C SER A 15 -11.38 0.93 -1.01
N ALA A 16 -11.44 -0.38 -1.19
CA ALA A 16 -11.29 -1.34 -0.10
C ALA A 16 -10.22 -2.35 -0.45
N ALA A 17 -9.35 -2.63 0.50
CA ALA A 17 -8.40 -3.73 0.44
C ALA A 17 -8.50 -4.54 1.73
N VAL A 18 -8.43 -5.86 1.61
CA VAL A 18 -8.41 -6.78 2.75
C VAL A 18 -7.15 -7.60 2.67
N ILE A 19 -6.36 -7.55 3.71
CA ILE A 19 -5.17 -8.37 3.90
C ILE A 19 -5.53 -9.46 4.92
N THR A 20 -5.51 -10.73 4.52
CA THR A 20 -5.68 -11.84 5.44
C THR A 20 -4.33 -12.46 5.76
N CYS A 21 -4.02 -12.61 7.04
CA CYS A 21 -2.81 -13.26 7.52
C CYS A 21 -3.21 -14.57 8.21
N THR A 22 -2.98 -15.70 7.57
CA THR A 22 -3.27 -17.01 8.17
C THR A 22 -1.98 -17.70 8.59
N GLY A 23 -1.92 -18.11 9.87
CA GLY A 23 -1.07 -19.19 10.34
C GLY A 23 -1.89 -20.48 10.42
N PRO A 24 -1.27 -21.67 10.43
CA PRO A 24 -2.00 -22.91 10.64
C PRO A 24 -2.69 -22.90 12.01
N GLU A 25 -3.89 -23.48 12.08
CA GLU A 25 -4.64 -23.65 13.33
C GLU A 25 -3.79 -24.41 14.35
N SER A 26 -3.18 -23.70 15.28
CA SER A 26 -2.54 -24.29 16.44
C SER A 26 -3.58 -24.44 17.54
N GLY A 27 -3.78 -25.66 18.05
CA GLY A 27 -4.64 -25.93 19.21
C GLY A 27 -4.21 -25.08 20.41
N ARG A 28 -4.91 -23.97 20.67
CA ARG A 28 -4.68 -23.11 21.84
C ARG A 28 -5.35 -23.71 23.06
N SER A 29 -4.59 -23.79 24.18
CA SER A 29 -5.12 -24.01 25.52
C SER A 29 -5.95 -22.78 25.95
N ALA A 30 -7.15 -23.04 26.48
CA ALA A 30 -8.12 -22.03 26.91
C ALA A 30 -7.71 -21.39 28.26
N SER A 31 -6.80 -20.39 28.27
CA SER A 31 -6.54 -19.70 29.52
C SER A 31 -6.33 -18.16 29.44
N ASP A 32 -6.13 -17.56 28.23
CA ASP A 32 -6.11 -16.11 28.13
C ASP A 32 -6.92 -15.66 26.91
N THR A 33 -8.17 -15.31 27.11
CA THR A 33 -8.99 -14.62 26.09
C THR A 33 -8.42 -13.21 25.88
N LEU A 34 -7.61 -13.06 24.82
CA LEU A 34 -7.21 -11.73 24.37
C LEU A 34 -8.46 -10.93 24.02
N THR A 35 -8.46 -9.66 24.39
CA THR A 35 -9.57 -8.74 24.07
C THR A 35 -9.19 -7.87 22.88
N LEU A 36 -10.19 -7.51 22.08
CA LEU A 36 -10.02 -6.45 21.09
C LEU A 36 -9.52 -5.19 21.78
N SER A 37 -8.45 -4.63 21.29
CA SER A 37 -7.88 -3.42 21.92
C SER A 37 -7.20 -2.50 20.92
N VAL A 38 -7.25 -1.21 21.21
CA VAL A 38 -6.47 -0.17 20.56
C VAL A 38 -5.70 0.58 21.64
N MET A 39 -4.39 0.54 21.58
CA MET A 39 -3.50 1.28 22.48
C MET A 39 -2.83 2.40 21.70
N LYS A 40 -2.86 3.62 22.24
CA LYS A 40 -2.20 4.82 21.70
C LYS A 40 -0.98 5.15 22.56
N THR A 41 0.18 5.31 21.93
CA THR A 41 1.42 5.73 22.60
C THR A 41 2.06 6.90 21.84
N SER A 42 2.82 7.76 22.50
CA SER A 42 3.60 8.79 21.83
C SER A 42 4.68 8.13 20.96
N PHE A 43 4.88 8.65 19.76
CA PHE A 43 5.91 8.18 18.82
C PHE A 43 6.93 9.27 18.49
N GLY A 44 6.68 10.53 18.87
CA GLY A 44 7.52 11.69 18.68
C GLY A 44 6.78 12.89 18.13
N GLN A 45 7.47 13.73 17.38
CA GLN A 45 6.90 14.94 16.77
C GLN A 45 7.38 15.09 15.32
N ALA A 46 6.49 15.56 14.44
CA ALA A 46 6.78 15.97 13.07
C ALA A 46 6.01 17.27 12.76
N ASP A 47 6.64 18.24 12.10
CA ASP A 47 6.03 19.54 11.73
C ASP A 47 5.36 20.24 12.94
N ASN A 48 5.97 20.21 14.12
CA ASN A 48 5.45 20.75 15.40
C ASN A 48 4.12 20.10 15.86
N GLN A 49 3.78 18.93 15.37
CA GLN A 49 2.61 18.16 15.76
C GLN A 49 3.04 16.87 16.46
N GLU A 50 2.26 16.45 17.48
CA GLU A 50 2.48 15.14 18.11
C GLU A 50 2.14 14.02 17.16
N VAL A 51 3.04 13.04 17.09
CA VAL A 51 2.86 11.80 16.34
C VAL A 51 2.67 10.65 17.30
N PHE A 52 1.69 9.81 17.00
CA PHE A 52 1.32 8.67 17.83
C PHE A 52 1.50 7.35 17.07
N LEU A 53 1.75 6.31 17.85
CA LEU A 53 1.72 4.93 17.39
C LEU A 53 0.50 4.23 17.99
N PHE A 54 -0.35 3.69 17.15
CA PHE A 54 -1.54 2.92 17.53
C PHE A 54 -1.26 1.43 17.37
N THR A 55 -1.54 0.66 18.41
CA THR A 55 -1.42 -0.80 18.39
C THR A 55 -2.81 -1.40 18.41
N LEU A 56 -3.21 -2.06 17.33
CA LEU A 56 -4.46 -2.79 17.19
C LEU A 56 -4.19 -4.27 17.49
N THR A 57 -5.01 -4.88 18.34
CA THR A 57 -4.89 -6.31 18.69
C THR A 57 -6.26 -6.97 18.58
N ASN A 58 -6.34 -8.11 17.87
CA ASN A 58 -7.55 -8.93 17.82
C ASN A 58 -7.53 -10.06 18.87
N ARG A 59 -8.66 -10.77 19.00
CA ARG A 59 -8.78 -11.88 19.95
C ARG A 59 -7.89 -13.10 19.61
N ASN A 60 -7.39 -13.17 18.39
CA ASN A 60 -6.46 -14.23 17.95
C ASN A 60 -4.99 -13.88 18.21
N GLY A 61 -4.69 -12.67 18.70
CA GLY A 61 -3.34 -12.21 19.02
C GLY A 61 -2.56 -11.69 17.84
N ILE A 62 -3.21 -11.45 16.70
CA ILE A 62 -2.63 -10.66 15.63
C ILE A 62 -2.52 -9.22 16.14
N THR A 63 -1.38 -8.60 15.89
CA THR A 63 -1.11 -7.22 16.32
C THR A 63 -0.61 -6.41 15.13
N ILE A 64 -1.20 -5.23 14.93
CA ILE A 64 -0.81 -4.29 13.89
C ILE A 64 -0.49 -2.95 14.52
N LYS A 65 0.66 -2.37 14.16
CA LYS A 65 1.02 -1.03 14.61
C LYS A 65 0.98 -0.06 13.45
N ILE A 66 0.33 1.09 13.68
CA ILE A 66 0.12 2.13 12.68
C ILE A 66 0.44 3.48 13.32
N THR A 67 1.23 4.31 12.65
CA THR A 67 1.43 5.69 13.07
C THR A 67 0.57 6.64 12.24
N ASN A 68 0.15 7.75 12.86
CA ASN A 68 -0.56 8.81 12.15
C ASN A 68 0.36 9.74 11.31
N TYR A 69 1.67 9.52 11.31
CA TYR A 69 2.56 10.11 10.30
C TYR A 69 2.53 9.24 9.05
N GLY A 70 2.13 9.82 7.91
CA GLY A 70 2.02 9.11 6.63
C GLY A 70 0.99 7.96 6.62
N ALA A 71 0.15 7.83 7.67
CA ALA A 71 -0.76 6.69 7.88
C ALA A 71 -0.05 5.33 7.77
N ILE A 72 1.20 5.25 8.27
CA ILE A 72 2.14 4.14 8.04
C ILE A 72 1.78 2.91 8.88
N ILE A 73 1.62 1.77 8.22
CA ILE A 73 1.69 0.46 8.88
C ILE A 73 3.16 0.18 9.19
N THR A 74 3.53 0.24 10.48
CA THR A 74 4.91 0.06 10.91
C THR A 74 5.24 -1.38 11.26
N GLN A 75 4.25 -2.18 11.71
CA GLN A 75 4.43 -3.59 12.09
C GLN A 75 3.15 -4.39 11.82
N ILE A 76 3.30 -5.64 11.41
CA ILE A 76 2.24 -6.66 11.36
C ILE A 76 2.81 -7.93 12.01
N TRP A 77 2.31 -8.27 13.19
CA TRP A 77 2.74 -9.46 13.93
C TRP A 77 1.75 -10.60 13.73
N THR A 78 2.25 -11.72 13.20
CA THR A 78 1.46 -12.94 12.96
C THR A 78 2.28 -14.18 13.32
N PRO A 79 1.64 -15.26 13.87
CA PRO A 79 2.35 -16.47 14.20
C PRO A 79 2.82 -17.22 12.95
N ASP A 80 3.91 -17.98 13.08
CA ASP A 80 4.31 -18.99 12.11
C ASP A 80 3.58 -20.33 12.36
N ARG A 81 3.93 -21.38 11.58
CA ARG A 81 3.36 -22.72 11.73
C ARG A 81 3.57 -23.38 13.10
N HIS A 82 4.47 -22.83 13.91
CA HIS A 82 4.77 -23.33 15.28
C HIS A 82 4.17 -22.40 16.35
N GLY A 83 3.40 -21.38 15.94
CA GLY A 83 2.81 -20.41 16.85
C GLY A 83 3.77 -19.28 17.25
N THR A 84 4.98 -19.22 16.71
CA THR A 84 5.95 -18.16 17.04
C THR A 84 5.57 -16.86 16.33
N PRO A 85 5.28 -15.76 17.07
CA PRO A 85 4.95 -14.50 16.46
C PRO A 85 6.15 -13.88 15.74
N GLY A 86 5.88 -13.16 14.66
CA GLY A 86 6.90 -12.46 13.90
C GLY A 86 6.33 -11.29 13.12
N ASP A 87 7.09 -10.20 13.06
CA ASP A 87 6.77 -9.03 12.25
C ASP A 87 7.10 -9.31 10.78
N ILE A 88 6.09 -9.20 9.92
CA ILE A 88 6.17 -9.58 8.50
C ILE A 88 6.33 -8.39 7.55
N VAL A 89 6.61 -7.19 8.05
CA VAL A 89 6.77 -6.00 7.21
C VAL A 89 8.08 -5.27 7.52
N LEU A 90 8.65 -4.64 6.51
CA LEU A 90 9.81 -3.76 6.68
C LEU A 90 9.38 -2.40 7.26
N GLY A 91 10.34 -1.68 7.82
CA GLY A 91 10.14 -0.35 8.40
C GLY A 91 11.28 0.02 9.34
N TYR A 92 11.01 0.97 10.21
CA TYR A 92 11.95 1.47 11.20
C TYR A 92 11.37 1.37 12.62
N ASP A 93 12.24 1.45 13.63
CA ASP A 93 11.83 1.45 15.04
C ASP A 93 11.50 2.86 15.55
N SER A 94 11.96 3.92 14.89
CA SER A 94 11.77 5.30 15.31
C SER A 94 11.07 6.17 14.27
N LEU A 95 10.31 7.17 14.72
CA LEU A 95 9.71 8.19 13.85
C LEU A 95 10.77 8.95 13.04
N GLN A 96 11.93 9.25 13.67
CA GLN A 96 13.00 10.03 13.03
C GLN A 96 13.56 9.35 11.78
N ASP A 97 13.61 8.03 11.76
CA ASP A 97 14.08 7.29 10.58
C ASP A 97 13.03 7.34 9.45
N TYR A 98 11.73 7.28 9.79
CA TYR A 98 10.65 7.51 8.81
C TYR A 98 10.68 8.93 8.22
N ILE A 99 10.98 9.96 9.03
CA ILE A 99 11.08 11.35 8.56
C ILE A 99 12.32 11.54 7.67
N ARG A 100 13.45 10.94 8.05
CA ARG A 100 14.74 11.19 7.41
C ARG A 100 14.87 10.56 6.03
N ASN A 101 14.50 9.30 5.90
CA ASN A 101 14.74 8.53 4.67
C ASN A 101 13.81 7.32 4.57
N ASN A 102 12.53 7.55 4.37
CA ASN A 102 11.58 6.46 4.17
C ASN A 102 11.42 6.15 2.67
N PRO A 103 11.80 4.95 2.19
CA PRO A 103 11.52 4.52 0.83
C PRO A 103 10.07 4.04 0.70
N TYR A 104 9.13 4.77 1.28
CA TYR A 104 7.67 4.52 1.32
C TYR A 104 7.26 3.30 2.16
N PHE A 105 8.04 2.83 3.12
CA PHE A 105 7.64 1.70 4.00
C PHE A 105 6.28 1.94 4.65
N GLY A 106 5.28 1.17 4.26
CA GLY A 106 3.97 1.08 4.90
C GLY A 106 3.04 2.29 4.75
N VAL A 107 3.41 3.31 3.98
CA VAL A 107 2.69 4.58 3.85
C VAL A 107 1.37 4.43 3.09
N ILE A 108 0.49 5.43 3.22
CA ILE A 108 -0.51 5.74 2.20
C ILE A 108 0.14 6.70 1.20
N ALA A 109 0.42 6.19 -0.01
CA ALA A 109 0.96 6.98 -1.11
C ALA A 109 -0.17 7.74 -1.85
N GLY A 110 0.08 8.98 -2.18
CA GLY A 110 -0.89 9.87 -2.85
C GLY A 110 -0.51 11.35 -2.74
N ARG A 111 -1.27 12.29 -3.43
CA ARG A 111 -2.61 12.06 -4.07
C ARG A 111 -2.63 11.05 -5.20
N TYR A 112 -1.56 10.97 -6.00
CA TYR A 112 -1.49 9.99 -7.07
C TYR A 112 -0.31 9.03 -6.81
N ALA A 113 -0.64 7.81 -6.41
CA ALA A 113 0.33 6.74 -6.20
C ALA A 113 0.95 6.33 -7.54
N ASN A 114 2.20 5.84 -7.49
CA ASN A 114 3.02 5.54 -8.64
C ASN A 114 3.34 6.80 -9.48
N ARG A 115 3.67 6.67 -10.78
CA ARG A 115 4.24 7.74 -11.60
C ARG A 115 3.20 8.50 -12.43
N ILE A 116 3.51 9.80 -12.66
CA ILE A 116 2.91 10.64 -13.70
C ILE A 116 4.04 11.14 -14.60
N ALA A 117 3.97 10.84 -15.89
CA ALA A 117 4.99 11.15 -16.89
C ALA A 117 5.28 12.65 -16.98
N GLY A 118 6.56 13.02 -16.89
CA GLY A 118 6.99 14.42 -16.96
C GLY A 118 6.49 15.30 -15.81
N GLY A 119 5.82 14.71 -14.80
CA GLY A 119 5.14 15.44 -13.74
C GLY A 119 4.03 16.35 -14.27
N LYS A 120 3.32 15.98 -15.32
CA LYS A 120 2.31 16.82 -15.96
C LYS A 120 1.10 16.02 -16.41
N PHE A 121 -0.06 16.67 -16.40
CA PHE A 121 -1.30 16.15 -16.97
C PHE A 121 -2.20 17.32 -17.42
N THR A 122 -3.16 16.99 -18.28
CA THR A 122 -4.21 17.93 -18.70
C THR A 122 -5.54 17.47 -18.13
N LEU A 123 -6.25 18.34 -17.43
CA LEU A 123 -7.59 18.07 -16.88
C LEU A 123 -8.51 19.25 -17.20
N ASP A 124 -9.66 18.96 -17.83
CA ASP A 124 -10.64 19.98 -18.26
C ASP A 124 -10.01 21.12 -19.09
N GLY A 125 -9.03 20.78 -19.95
CA GLY A 125 -8.33 21.73 -20.82
C GLY A 125 -7.26 22.57 -20.11
N ILE A 126 -7.02 22.37 -18.82
CA ILE A 126 -6.00 23.05 -18.02
C ILE A 126 -4.79 22.13 -17.89
N ASN A 127 -3.60 22.66 -18.17
CA ASN A 127 -2.35 21.95 -17.98
C ASN A 127 -1.83 22.16 -16.55
N TYR A 128 -1.54 21.06 -15.86
CA TYR A 128 -0.96 21.05 -14.53
C TYR A 128 0.49 20.56 -14.58
N GLN A 129 1.37 21.23 -13.84
CA GLN A 129 2.76 20.82 -13.66
C GLN A 129 2.99 20.49 -12.20
N LEU A 130 3.35 19.23 -11.93
CA LEU A 130 3.70 18.71 -10.61
C LEU A 130 5.22 18.70 -10.41
N ALA A 131 5.66 18.56 -9.18
CA ALA A 131 7.06 18.36 -8.86
C ALA A 131 7.62 17.10 -9.53
N ARG A 132 8.86 17.16 -10.04
CA ARG A 132 9.60 16.01 -10.56
C ARG A 132 10.52 15.48 -9.46
N ASN A 133 10.06 14.51 -8.72
CA ASN A 133 10.77 13.93 -7.58
C ASN A 133 11.34 12.53 -7.87
N ASN A 134 11.22 12.03 -9.10
CA ASN A 134 11.79 10.78 -9.56
C ASN A 134 12.32 10.93 -11.00
N GLY A 135 13.56 11.41 -11.15
CA GLY A 135 14.12 11.76 -12.46
C GLY A 135 13.28 12.85 -13.14
N ASN A 136 12.77 12.55 -14.34
CA ASN A 136 11.91 13.46 -15.08
C ASN A 136 10.44 13.39 -14.65
N ASN A 137 10.07 12.45 -13.79
CA ASN A 137 8.68 12.10 -13.50
C ASN A 137 8.27 12.49 -12.08
N HIS A 138 6.97 12.58 -11.87
CA HIS A 138 6.36 12.69 -10.55
C HIS A 138 6.11 11.29 -9.99
N LEU A 139 6.30 11.09 -8.68
CA LEU A 139 6.14 9.81 -8.01
C LEU A 139 5.43 9.99 -6.66
N HIS A 140 4.46 9.13 -6.38
CA HIS A 140 3.79 8.96 -5.08
C HIS A 140 3.27 10.24 -4.42
N GLY A 141 2.78 11.20 -5.21
CA GLY A 141 2.17 12.43 -4.69
C GLY A 141 3.14 13.59 -4.48
N GLY A 142 4.46 13.41 -4.77
CA GLY A 142 5.40 14.53 -4.83
C GLY A 142 6.49 14.54 -3.76
N ILE A 143 7.03 15.73 -3.50
CA ILE A 143 8.15 15.95 -2.56
C ILE A 143 7.67 15.74 -1.12
N LYS A 144 6.51 16.31 -0.79
CA LYS A 144 5.82 16.15 0.49
C LYS A 144 4.41 15.62 0.27
N GLY A 145 4.31 14.37 -0.23
CA GLY A 145 3.04 13.70 -0.42
C GLY A 145 2.38 13.26 0.89
N LEU A 146 1.31 12.50 0.79
CA LEU A 146 0.52 12.01 1.94
C LEU A 146 1.33 11.12 2.90
N ASP A 147 2.45 10.59 2.43
CA ASP A 147 3.42 9.80 3.16
C ASP A 147 4.23 10.59 4.20
N LYS A 148 4.23 11.94 4.11
CA LYS A 148 5.05 12.85 4.94
C LYS A 148 4.23 13.89 5.70
N VAL A 149 2.95 13.61 5.93
CA VAL A 149 2.07 14.51 6.70
C VAL A 149 1.56 13.81 7.95
N VAL A 150 1.18 14.60 8.96
CA VAL A 150 0.54 14.10 10.17
C VAL A 150 -0.97 14.11 9.95
N TRP A 151 -1.60 12.94 10.09
CA TRP A 151 -3.04 12.75 9.97
C TRP A 151 -3.72 12.89 11.32
N ASP A 152 -4.93 13.47 11.34
CA ASP A 152 -5.81 13.35 12.49
C ASP A 152 -6.18 11.89 12.68
N ALA A 153 -6.10 11.36 13.90
CA ALA A 153 -6.24 9.92 14.14
C ALA A 153 -7.06 9.60 15.38
N THR A 154 -8.04 8.71 15.21
CA THR A 154 -8.90 8.22 16.31
C THR A 154 -8.96 6.70 16.29
N GLY A 155 -8.49 6.07 17.37
CA GLY A 155 -8.63 4.64 17.60
C GLY A 155 -10.04 4.28 18.08
N PHE A 156 -10.56 3.12 17.68
CA PHE A 156 -11.86 2.61 18.11
C PHE A 156 -11.85 1.08 18.26
N THR A 157 -12.82 0.58 19.04
CA THR A 157 -13.16 -0.85 19.09
C THR A 157 -14.67 -0.97 19.01
N ASP A 158 -15.16 -1.84 18.12
CA ASP A 158 -16.57 -2.10 17.93
C ASP A 158 -16.84 -3.55 17.52
N SER A 159 -18.05 -3.84 17.03
CA SER A 159 -18.41 -5.20 16.56
C SER A 159 -17.66 -5.64 15.31
N THR A 160 -16.99 -4.74 14.59
CA THR A 160 -16.22 -5.05 13.38
C THR A 160 -14.76 -5.39 13.69
N GLY A 161 -14.21 -4.88 14.82
CA GLY A 161 -12.83 -5.15 15.21
C GLY A 161 -12.19 -4.03 16.04
N ALA A 162 -10.86 -4.06 16.10
CA ALA A 162 -10.03 -2.97 16.60
C ALA A 162 -9.57 -2.11 15.42
N GLY A 163 -9.82 -0.80 15.44
CA GLY A 163 -9.62 0.04 14.27
C GLY A 163 -8.98 1.40 14.56
N LEU A 164 -8.51 2.02 13.48
CA LEU A 164 -7.93 3.37 13.46
C LEU A 164 -8.53 4.12 12.27
N ALA A 165 -9.24 5.21 12.55
CA ALA A 165 -9.71 6.17 11.57
C ALA A 165 -8.72 7.33 11.47
N LEU A 166 -8.27 7.61 10.26
CA LEU A 166 -7.33 8.67 9.92
C LEU A 166 -8.00 9.65 8.95
N HIS A 167 -7.75 10.94 9.13
CA HIS A 167 -8.30 12.01 8.29
C HIS A 167 -7.22 13.01 7.92
N TYR A 168 -7.21 13.43 6.67
CA TYR A 168 -6.36 14.50 6.16
C TYR A 168 -7.07 15.32 5.09
N LEU A 169 -7.00 16.65 5.21
CA LEU A 169 -7.45 17.57 4.17
C LEU A 169 -6.24 18.05 3.37
N SER A 170 -6.06 17.48 2.18
CA SER A 170 -5.07 17.96 1.22
C SER A 170 -5.62 19.15 0.47
N LYS A 171 -5.04 20.36 0.69
CA LYS A 171 -5.56 21.64 0.19
C LYS A 171 -5.36 21.82 -1.31
N ASP A 172 -6.20 22.65 -1.93
CA ASP A 172 -6.03 23.09 -3.33
C ASP A 172 -4.62 23.61 -3.56
N GLY A 173 -3.93 23.07 -4.57
CA GLY A 173 -2.55 23.42 -4.91
C GLY A 173 -1.46 22.67 -4.14
N GLU A 174 -1.79 21.81 -3.15
CA GLU A 174 -0.79 20.97 -2.47
C GLU A 174 -0.11 20.05 -3.49
N GLU A 175 1.24 20.07 -3.51
CA GLU A 175 2.09 19.37 -4.49
C GLU A 175 1.72 19.65 -5.97
N GLY A 176 0.96 20.75 -6.24
CA GLY A 176 0.52 21.18 -7.57
C GLY A 176 -0.82 20.59 -8.03
N TYR A 177 -1.49 19.77 -7.21
CA TYR A 177 -2.78 19.19 -7.55
C TYR A 177 -3.94 20.16 -7.34
N PRO A 178 -4.94 20.21 -8.26
CA PRO A 178 -6.11 21.07 -8.11
C PRO A 178 -7.11 20.53 -7.09
N GLY A 179 -7.85 21.42 -6.46
CA GLY A 179 -8.96 21.11 -5.55
C GLY A 179 -8.54 20.70 -4.15
N ASN A 180 -9.44 20.95 -3.20
CA ASN A 180 -9.33 20.39 -1.86
C ASN A 180 -9.74 18.92 -1.92
N LEU A 181 -8.92 18.03 -1.37
CA LEU A 181 -9.22 16.60 -1.27
C LEU A 181 -9.33 16.23 0.21
N ASP A 182 -10.53 15.94 0.68
CA ASP A 182 -10.81 15.41 2.01
C ASP A 182 -10.67 13.89 1.97
N ILE A 183 -9.72 13.35 2.74
CA ILE A 183 -9.33 11.93 2.68
C ILE A 183 -9.54 11.29 4.03
N ARG A 184 -10.19 10.12 4.03
CA ARG A 184 -10.35 9.25 5.21
C ARG A 184 -9.77 7.88 4.91
N VAL A 185 -8.94 7.39 5.82
CA VAL A 185 -8.40 6.03 5.79
C VAL A 185 -8.82 5.33 7.06
N THR A 186 -9.53 4.22 6.94
CA THR A 186 -9.92 3.40 8.09
C THR A 186 -9.26 2.04 7.99
N TYR A 187 -8.46 1.71 8.99
CA TYR A 187 -7.89 0.38 9.19
C TYR A 187 -8.71 -0.35 10.26
N THR A 188 -9.15 -1.58 9.99
CA THR A 188 -9.87 -2.42 10.97
C THR A 188 -9.29 -3.83 10.97
N LEU A 189 -8.76 -4.25 12.11
CA LEU A 189 -8.32 -5.61 12.36
C LEU A 189 -9.45 -6.39 13.03
N ASN A 190 -9.99 -7.39 12.32
CA ASN A 190 -11.08 -8.22 12.83
C ASN A 190 -10.62 -9.57 13.39
N ASP A 191 -11.55 -10.36 13.95
CA ASP A 191 -11.25 -11.69 14.53
C ASP A 191 -11.16 -12.81 13.48
N ARG A 192 -11.24 -12.49 12.17
CA ARG A 192 -10.89 -13.41 11.08
C ARG A 192 -9.45 -13.23 10.62
N ASP A 193 -8.64 -12.50 11.39
CA ASP A 193 -7.26 -12.11 11.07
C ASP A 193 -7.15 -11.31 9.76
N GLU A 194 -8.18 -10.51 9.47
CA GLU A 194 -8.24 -9.63 8.32
C GLU A 194 -7.94 -8.18 8.76
N LEU A 195 -6.99 -7.54 8.10
CA LEU A 195 -6.84 -6.09 8.11
C LEU A 195 -7.63 -5.51 6.93
N VAL A 196 -8.76 -4.92 7.23
CA VAL A 196 -9.60 -4.20 6.27
C VAL A 196 -9.11 -2.76 6.20
N THR A 197 -8.78 -2.30 5.00
CA THR A 197 -8.43 -0.90 4.73
C THR A 197 -9.49 -0.30 3.82
N VAL A 198 -10.17 0.74 4.29
CA VAL A 198 -11.14 1.52 3.50
C VAL A 198 -10.56 2.91 3.31
N ILE A 199 -10.48 3.36 2.05
CA ILE A 199 -10.04 4.71 1.70
C ILE A 199 -11.20 5.42 0.99
N GLU A 200 -11.60 6.56 1.54
CA GLU A 200 -12.66 7.41 1.02
C GLU A 200 -12.09 8.80 0.75
N ALA A 201 -12.46 9.39 -0.37
CA ALA A 201 -12.04 10.75 -0.68
C ALA A 201 -13.17 11.53 -1.37
N THR A 202 -13.30 12.81 -0.99
CA THR A 202 -14.22 13.77 -1.62
C THR A 202 -13.46 15.03 -2.02
N THR A 203 -13.87 15.67 -3.10
CA THR A 203 -13.20 16.86 -3.62
C THR A 203 -14.18 17.92 -4.07
N ASP A 204 -13.77 19.18 -4.02
CA ASP A 204 -14.53 20.35 -4.51
C ASP A 204 -14.21 20.71 -5.96
N LYS A 205 -13.17 20.14 -6.57
CA LYS A 205 -12.78 20.31 -7.98
C LYS A 205 -12.32 18.99 -8.56
N ALA A 206 -12.40 18.84 -9.88
CA ALA A 206 -11.80 17.70 -10.57
C ALA A 206 -10.30 17.61 -10.24
N THR A 207 -9.84 16.45 -9.85
CA THR A 207 -8.43 16.18 -9.50
C THR A 207 -8.12 14.69 -9.71
N PRO A 208 -6.93 14.32 -10.17
CA PRO A 208 -6.54 12.92 -10.25
C PRO A 208 -6.29 12.37 -8.84
N VAL A 209 -6.87 11.20 -8.55
CA VAL A 209 -6.73 10.51 -7.26
C VAL A 209 -6.41 9.05 -7.48
N ASN A 210 -5.32 8.60 -6.89
CA ASN A 210 -4.92 7.20 -6.80
C ASN A 210 -4.21 6.98 -5.48
N LEU A 211 -4.88 6.37 -4.51
CA LEU A 211 -4.35 6.18 -3.15
C LEU A 211 -4.06 4.69 -2.94
N CYS A 212 -2.87 4.36 -2.50
CA CYS A 212 -2.51 2.97 -2.21
C CYS A 212 -1.71 2.83 -0.90
N ASN A 213 -1.80 1.66 -0.29
CA ASN A 213 -0.91 1.29 0.80
C ASN A 213 0.36 0.64 0.24
N HIS A 214 1.52 1.15 0.66
CA HIS A 214 2.84 0.75 0.16
C HIS A 214 3.60 -0.11 1.19
N THR A 215 2.95 -1.13 1.73
CA THR A 215 3.58 -2.04 2.69
C THR A 215 4.57 -2.98 2.02
N TYR A 216 5.79 -3.05 2.56
CA TYR A 216 6.83 -4.00 2.14
C TYR A 216 6.72 -5.28 2.98
N PHE A 217 6.29 -6.37 2.38
CA PHE A 217 6.16 -7.67 3.05
C PHE A 217 7.45 -8.48 3.00
N ASN A 218 7.73 -9.17 4.10
CA ASN A 218 8.67 -10.27 4.17
C ASN A 218 8.20 -11.28 5.23
N LEU A 219 7.60 -12.37 4.81
CA LEU A 219 6.91 -13.32 5.69
C LEU A 219 7.87 -14.15 6.56
N ASN A 220 9.17 -14.07 6.30
CA ASN A 220 10.21 -14.67 7.17
C ASN A 220 10.91 -13.63 8.07
N ARG A 221 10.25 -12.48 8.33
CA ARG A 221 10.71 -11.42 9.26
C ARG A 221 11.97 -10.68 8.79
N ALA A 222 12.22 -10.62 7.49
CA ALA A 222 13.45 -10.09 6.90
C ALA A 222 14.74 -10.78 7.42
N ASP A 223 14.66 -12.06 7.79
CA ASP A 223 15.85 -12.85 8.12
C ASP A 223 16.62 -13.22 6.83
N THR A 224 15.95 -13.28 5.69
CA THR A 224 16.52 -13.45 4.35
C THR A 224 15.68 -12.65 3.31
N ASN A 225 16.13 -12.64 2.04
CA ASN A 225 15.37 -12.03 0.95
C ASN A 225 14.07 -12.80 0.63
N ILE A 226 13.19 -12.18 -0.20
CA ILE A 226 11.85 -12.71 -0.54
C ILE A 226 11.86 -13.64 -1.75
N LEU A 227 12.99 -13.96 -2.34
CA LEU A 227 13.03 -14.73 -3.59
C LEU A 227 12.51 -16.17 -3.44
N GLY A 228 12.54 -16.71 -2.22
CA GLY A 228 11.95 -18.02 -1.88
C GLY A 228 10.45 -17.99 -1.57
N HIS A 229 9.84 -16.80 -1.44
CA HIS A 229 8.39 -16.69 -1.24
C HIS A 229 7.64 -17.11 -2.50
N ILE A 230 6.54 -17.83 -2.32
CA ILE A 230 5.66 -18.24 -3.41
C ILE A 230 4.60 -17.15 -3.60
N LEU A 231 4.51 -16.61 -4.81
CA LEU A 231 3.54 -15.59 -5.20
C LEU A 231 2.59 -16.13 -6.25
N SER A 232 1.31 -15.76 -6.13
CA SER A 232 0.34 -15.80 -7.24
C SER A 232 -0.38 -14.47 -7.37
N ILE A 233 -0.68 -14.05 -8.61
CA ILE A 233 -1.44 -12.84 -8.94
C ILE A 233 -2.52 -13.21 -9.93
N VAL A 234 -3.78 -12.82 -9.66
CA VAL A 234 -4.93 -13.11 -10.52
C VAL A 234 -5.05 -12.03 -11.60
N ALA A 235 -4.24 -12.13 -12.65
CA ALA A 235 -4.16 -11.15 -13.71
C ALA A 235 -3.98 -11.80 -15.08
N THR A 236 -4.54 -11.17 -16.12
CA THR A 236 -4.38 -11.61 -17.53
C THR A 236 -3.34 -10.81 -18.28
N GLU A 237 -3.09 -9.57 -17.87
CA GLU A 237 -2.24 -8.60 -18.53
C GLU A 237 -1.44 -7.81 -17.50
N PHE A 238 -0.44 -7.06 -17.95
CA PHE A 238 0.29 -6.09 -17.14
C PHE A 238 0.52 -4.82 -17.96
N THR A 239 0.81 -3.69 -17.31
CA THR A 239 1.21 -2.48 -18.02
C THR A 239 2.67 -2.59 -18.44
N ASP A 240 2.90 -2.55 -19.75
CA ASP A 240 4.25 -2.44 -20.30
C ASP A 240 4.84 -1.07 -19.97
N VAL A 241 6.13 -1.00 -19.68
CA VAL A 241 6.81 0.23 -19.22
C VAL A 241 8.10 0.47 -19.99
N ASN A 242 8.45 1.76 -20.15
CA ASN A 242 9.74 2.17 -20.68
C ASN A 242 10.85 2.13 -19.59
N GLU A 243 12.07 2.55 -19.96
CA GLU A 243 13.24 2.57 -19.07
C GLU A 243 13.05 3.47 -17.82
N GLU A 244 12.16 4.48 -17.87
CA GLU A 244 11.81 5.33 -16.73
C GLU A 244 10.64 4.77 -15.91
N LEU A 245 10.19 3.53 -16.19
CA LEU A 245 9.05 2.85 -15.57
C LEU A 245 7.72 3.60 -15.80
N ILE A 246 7.60 4.30 -16.91
CA ILE A 246 6.36 4.94 -17.36
C ILE A 246 5.62 3.99 -18.30
N PRO A 247 4.30 3.77 -18.11
CA PRO A 247 3.51 2.95 -19.02
C PRO A 247 3.58 3.41 -20.47
N THR A 248 3.79 2.46 -21.39
CA THR A 248 3.78 2.71 -22.84
C THR A 248 2.37 2.86 -23.41
N GLY A 249 1.34 2.54 -22.62
CA GLY A 249 -0.06 2.48 -23.03
C GLY A 249 -0.49 1.10 -23.52
N THR A 250 0.45 0.13 -23.60
CA THR A 250 0.14 -1.24 -23.98
C THR A 250 -0.07 -2.16 -22.77
N LEU A 251 -0.93 -3.17 -22.95
CA LEU A 251 -1.28 -4.16 -21.93
C LEU A 251 -1.00 -5.57 -22.48
N PRO A 252 0.28 -6.02 -22.52
CA PRO A 252 0.61 -7.35 -22.98
C PRO A 252 0.09 -8.43 -22.04
N PRO A 253 -0.23 -9.65 -22.56
CA PRO A 253 -0.64 -10.77 -21.74
C PRO A 253 0.50 -11.27 -20.86
N VAL A 254 0.18 -11.69 -19.62
CA VAL A 254 1.16 -12.31 -18.72
C VAL A 254 1.53 -13.74 -19.17
N ALA A 255 0.60 -14.45 -19.80
CA ALA A 255 0.75 -15.85 -20.18
C ALA A 255 1.98 -16.09 -21.07
N GLY A 256 2.81 -17.07 -20.71
CA GLY A 256 4.02 -17.42 -21.44
C GLY A 256 5.20 -16.46 -21.23
N THR A 257 5.09 -15.50 -20.32
CA THR A 257 6.14 -14.54 -19.99
C THR A 257 6.64 -14.72 -18.55
N PRO A 258 7.78 -14.12 -18.17
CA PRO A 258 8.23 -14.09 -16.77
C PRO A 258 7.23 -13.43 -15.81
N MET A 259 6.28 -12.65 -16.34
CA MET A 259 5.24 -11.96 -15.58
C MET A 259 4.07 -12.87 -15.18
N ASP A 260 4.00 -14.13 -15.62
CA ASP A 260 2.88 -15.03 -15.34
C ASP A 260 2.94 -15.60 -13.92
N PHE A 261 2.20 -15.03 -13.00
CA PHE A 261 1.99 -15.51 -11.63
C PHE A 261 0.61 -16.15 -11.43
N ASN A 262 -0.15 -16.50 -12.49
CA ASN A 262 -1.41 -17.24 -12.34
C ASN A 262 -1.19 -18.64 -11.75
N ILE A 263 -0.03 -19.24 -12.02
CA ILE A 263 0.41 -20.47 -11.35
C ILE A 263 1.40 -20.09 -10.27
N PRO A 264 1.11 -20.40 -8.97
CA PRO A 264 1.98 -20.05 -7.87
C PRO A 264 3.40 -20.60 -8.03
N HIS A 265 4.42 -19.76 -7.90
CA HIS A 265 5.81 -20.20 -7.92
C HIS A 265 6.72 -19.22 -7.12
N PRO A 266 7.96 -19.65 -6.76
CA PRO A 266 8.92 -18.79 -6.11
C PRO A 266 9.21 -17.54 -6.94
N ILE A 267 9.26 -16.36 -6.28
CA ILE A 267 9.54 -15.07 -6.92
C ILE A 267 10.89 -15.11 -7.68
N GLY A 268 11.90 -15.74 -7.07
CA GLY A 268 13.24 -15.87 -7.68
C GLY A 268 13.32 -16.76 -8.91
N LYS A 269 12.26 -17.53 -9.23
CA LYS A 269 12.31 -18.52 -10.31
C LYS A 269 12.63 -17.92 -11.68
N ARG A 270 12.07 -16.73 -11.96
CA ARG A 270 12.19 -16.06 -13.28
C ARG A 270 12.63 -14.60 -13.17
N ILE A 271 12.99 -14.12 -11.97
CA ILE A 271 13.36 -12.71 -11.77
C ILE A 271 14.55 -12.26 -12.60
N ALA A 272 15.47 -13.17 -12.92
CA ALA A 272 16.64 -12.89 -13.78
C ALA A 272 16.25 -12.62 -15.26
N GLU A 273 15.03 -13.02 -15.67
CA GLU A 273 14.49 -12.78 -17.00
C GLU A 273 13.79 -11.40 -17.09
N VAL A 274 13.62 -10.71 -15.95
CA VAL A 274 13.00 -9.38 -15.88
C VAL A 274 14.07 -8.34 -15.59
N PRO A 275 14.50 -7.53 -16.58
CA PRO A 275 15.51 -6.50 -16.40
C PRO A 275 15.14 -5.56 -15.25
N GLY A 276 16.05 -5.40 -14.27
CA GLY A 276 15.80 -4.58 -13.08
C GLY A 276 14.98 -5.26 -11.97
N GLY A 277 14.35 -6.42 -12.22
CA GLY A 277 13.41 -7.10 -11.32
C GLY A 277 11.96 -6.67 -11.53
N TYR A 278 11.04 -7.22 -10.77
CA TYR A 278 9.62 -6.88 -10.90
C TYR A 278 9.36 -5.47 -10.32
N ASP A 279 8.74 -4.62 -11.11
CA ASP A 279 8.17 -3.32 -10.71
C ASP A 279 7.07 -2.93 -11.72
N HIS A 280 6.01 -3.74 -11.77
CA HIS A 280 4.98 -3.66 -12.80
C HIS A 280 3.58 -3.72 -12.21
N ASN A 281 2.67 -2.97 -12.80
CA ASN A 281 1.26 -3.03 -12.49
C ASN A 281 0.59 -4.17 -13.28
N TYR A 282 -0.11 -5.04 -12.57
CA TYR A 282 -0.89 -6.15 -13.12
C TYR A 282 -2.35 -5.75 -13.27
N VAL A 283 -2.96 -6.07 -14.40
CA VAL A 283 -4.37 -5.86 -14.70
C VAL A 283 -5.18 -7.00 -14.11
N LEU A 284 -5.95 -6.71 -13.06
CA LEU A 284 -6.66 -7.74 -12.30
C LEU A 284 -7.87 -8.30 -13.07
N SER A 285 -7.96 -9.63 -13.13
CA SER A 285 -9.02 -10.37 -13.82
C SER A 285 -10.30 -10.39 -12.98
N LYS A 286 -10.96 -9.23 -12.83
CA LYS A 286 -12.20 -9.11 -12.05
C LYS A 286 -13.09 -8.01 -12.60
N LYS A 287 -14.38 -8.04 -12.23
CA LYS A 287 -15.30 -6.94 -12.53
C LYS A 287 -14.86 -5.68 -11.76
N PRO A 288 -14.75 -4.52 -12.42
CA PRO A 288 -14.41 -3.25 -11.75
C PRO A 288 -15.27 -2.99 -10.50
N GLY A 289 -14.65 -2.48 -9.44
CA GLY A 289 -15.32 -2.14 -8.19
C GLY A 289 -15.72 -3.33 -7.29
N THR A 290 -15.57 -4.59 -7.74
CA THR A 290 -15.86 -5.74 -6.88
C THR A 290 -14.66 -6.09 -6.00
N LEU A 291 -14.92 -6.41 -4.72
CA LEU A 291 -13.90 -6.95 -3.83
C LEU A 291 -13.60 -8.40 -4.26
N ALA A 292 -12.39 -8.66 -4.70
CA ALA A 292 -11.96 -10.00 -5.14
C ALA A 292 -10.48 -10.24 -4.82
N LEU A 293 -10.09 -11.53 -4.75
CA LEU A 293 -8.71 -11.93 -4.55
C LEU A 293 -7.84 -11.41 -5.72
N ALA A 294 -6.78 -10.68 -5.37
CA ALA A 294 -5.81 -10.15 -6.32
C ALA A 294 -4.48 -10.92 -6.28
N ALA A 295 -3.99 -11.24 -5.08
CA ALA A 295 -2.72 -11.93 -4.91
C ALA A 295 -2.69 -12.81 -3.66
N THR A 296 -1.85 -13.84 -3.70
CA THR A 296 -1.49 -14.66 -2.54
C THR A 296 0.02 -14.76 -2.45
N LEU A 297 0.56 -14.43 -1.28
CA LEU A 297 1.97 -14.54 -0.96
C LEU A 297 2.16 -15.53 0.18
N LYS A 298 3.08 -16.49 0.04
CA LYS A 298 3.35 -17.52 1.05
C LYS A 298 4.85 -17.72 1.25
N ASP A 299 5.27 -17.79 2.49
CA ASP A 299 6.61 -18.27 2.81
C ASP A 299 6.58 -19.76 3.20
N PRO A 300 7.20 -20.66 2.42
CA PRO A 300 7.21 -22.09 2.72
C PRO A 300 7.92 -22.44 4.02
N ARG A 301 8.84 -21.62 4.50
CA ARG A 301 9.64 -21.87 5.71
C ARG A 301 8.80 -21.63 6.97
N SER A 302 8.26 -20.42 7.10
CA SER A 302 7.44 -20.03 8.26
C SER A 302 6.02 -20.58 8.18
N GLY A 303 5.53 -20.87 6.98
CA GLY A 303 4.14 -21.25 6.73
C GLY A 303 3.17 -20.06 6.73
N ARG A 304 3.67 -18.83 6.94
CA ARG A 304 2.83 -17.62 6.88
C ARG A 304 2.33 -17.39 5.47
N GLU A 305 1.09 -16.93 5.38
CA GLU A 305 0.43 -16.63 4.12
C GLU A 305 -0.30 -15.28 4.24
N VAL A 306 -0.21 -14.47 3.20
CA VAL A 306 -0.95 -13.20 3.05
C VAL A 306 -1.78 -13.28 1.78
N LYS A 307 -3.08 -12.99 1.89
CA LYS A 307 -3.99 -12.84 0.73
C LYS A 307 -4.42 -11.39 0.63
N ILE A 308 -4.33 -10.83 -0.57
CA ILE A 308 -4.74 -9.47 -0.87
C ILE A 308 -6.03 -9.52 -1.67
N TYR A 309 -7.09 -8.92 -1.12
CA TYR A 309 -8.35 -8.69 -1.80
C TYR A 309 -8.48 -7.19 -2.06
N THR A 310 -9.03 -6.79 -3.21
CA THR A 310 -9.18 -5.38 -3.52
C THR A 310 -10.36 -5.09 -4.43
N THR A 311 -10.87 -3.86 -4.35
CA THR A 311 -11.83 -3.30 -5.32
C THR A 311 -11.11 -2.62 -6.50
N GLN A 312 -9.79 -2.36 -6.39
CA GLN A 312 -9.00 -1.65 -7.39
C GLN A 312 -8.80 -2.48 -8.68
N PRO A 313 -8.61 -1.82 -9.85
CA PRO A 313 -8.45 -2.50 -11.14
C PRO A 313 -7.06 -3.14 -11.32
N GLY A 314 -6.06 -2.69 -10.58
CA GLY A 314 -4.68 -3.15 -10.70
C GLY A 314 -4.01 -3.42 -9.38
N ILE A 315 -2.86 -4.09 -9.46
CA ILE A 315 -1.95 -4.32 -8.36
C ILE A 315 -0.50 -4.17 -8.84
N GLN A 316 0.26 -3.26 -8.25
CA GLN A 316 1.70 -3.17 -8.48
C GLN A 316 2.39 -4.29 -7.71
N PHE A 317 3.20 -5.08 -8.39
CA PHE A 317 4.17 -5.98 -7.76
C PHE A 317 5.58 -5.40 -7.91
N TYR A 318 6.15 -5.00 -6.77
CA TYR A 318 7.52 -4.49 -6.67
C TYR A 318 8.36 -5.44 -5.82
N SER A 319 9.48 -5.92 -6.33
CA SER A 319 10.32 -6.94 -5.69
C SER A 319 11.48 -6.38 -4.86
N GLY A 320 11.41 -5.13 -4.39
CA GLY A 320 12.43 -4.52 -3.53
C GLY A 320 13.76 -4.28 -4.24
N ASN A 321 13.73 -3.88 -5.49
CA ASN A 321 14.90 -3.79 -6.38
C ASN A 321 15.89 -2.69 -5.97
N PHE A 322 15.37 -1.60 -5.35
CA PHE A 322 16.14 -0.41 -4.96
C PHE A 322 16.63 -0.46 -3.51
N LEU A 323 16.33 -1.52 -2.76
CA LEU A 323 16.94 -1.76 -1.45
C LEU A 323 18.39 -2.18 -1.67
N ASP A 324 19.35 -1.41 -1.13
CA ASP A 324 20.78 -1.49 -1.48
C ASP A 324 21.70 -1.74 -0.27
N SER A 325 21.12 -2.14 0.85
CA SER A 325 21.82 -2.32 2.14
C SER A 325 22.24 -1.02 2.84
N SER A 326 21.85 0.15 2.35
CA SER A 326 22.05 1.43 3.06
C SER A 326 21.08 1.64 4.21
N ILE A 327 19.97 0.88 4.23
CA ILE A 327 18.90 1.01 5.21
C ILE A 327 19.17 0.13 6.42
N ASN A 328 19.36 0.77 7.57
CA ASN A 328 19.32 0.13 8.88
C ASN A 328 17.87 0.16 9.39
N GLY A 329 17.18 -0.95 9.19
CA GLY A 329 15.76 -1.09 9.52
C GLY A 329 15.51 -1.53 10.97
N LYS A 330 14.35 -2.14 11.21
CA LYS A 330 13.92 -2.59 12.53
C LYS A 330 14.91 -3.56 13.17
N GLN A 331 15.16 -3.40 14.47
CA GLN A 331 16.05 -4.26 15.28
C GLN A 331 17.47 -4.36 14.69
N GLY A 332 17.94 -3.30 14.01
CA GLY A 332 19.27 -3.27 13.40
C GLY A 332 19.44 -4.14 12.16
N LYS A 333 18.37 -4.64 11.56
CA LYS A 333 18.43 -5.44 10.32
C LYS A 333 18.77 -4.54 9.13
N ILE A 334 19.73 -4.96 8.34
CA ILE A 334 20.11 -4.27 7.10
C ILE A 334 19.24 -4.81 5.96
N TYR A 335 18.50 -3.91 5.31
CA TYR A 335 17.62 -4.28 4.19
C TYR A 335 18.38 -4.19 2.86
N GLY A 336 18.80 -5.33 2.35
CA GLY A 336 19.42 -5.46 1.04
C GLY A 336 18.39 -5.67 -0.08
N LYS A 337 18.91 -5.75 -1.30
CA LYS A 337 18.09 -6.01 -2.51
C LYS A 337 17.21 -7.24 -2.31
N HIS A 338 15.93 -7.10 -2.64
CA HIS A 338 14.90 -8.13 -2.47
C HIS A 338 14.62 -8.56 -1.02
N TYR A 339 14.89 -7.72 -0.01
CA TYR A 339 14.53 -8.02 1.38
C TYR A 339 13.07 -7.75 1.70
N GLY A 340 12.34 -7.07 0.81
CA GLY A 340 10.91 -6.86 0.89
C GLY A 340 10.25 -6.81 -0.47
N LEU A 341 8.95 -6.99 -0.53
CA LEU A 341 8.13 -6.83 -1.72
C LEU A 341 6.87 -6.03 -1.42
N CYS A 342 6.36 -5.30 -2.42
CA CYS A 342 5.09 -4.59 -2.31
C CYS A 342 4.04 -5.21 -3.23
N LEU A 343 2.79 -5.19 -2.74
CA LEU A 343 1.58 -5.58 -3.45
C LEU A 343 0.58 -4.42 -3.32
N GLU A 344 0.73 -3.41 -4.17
CA GLU A 344 0.04 -2.12 -4.06
C GLU A 344 -1.22 -2.13 -4.90
N THR A 345 -2.39 -2.20 -4.26
CA THR A 345 -3.67 -2.16 -4.95
C THR A 345 -4.00 -0.74 -5.36
N GLN A 346 -4.19 -0.49 -6.68
CA GLN A 346 -4.19 0.85 -7.24
C GLN A 346 -4.94 0.94 -8.58
N HIS A 347 -5.17 2.18 -9.06
CA HIS A 347 -5.35 2.47 -10.47
C HIS A 347 -4.01 2.37 -11.20
N PHE A 348 -4.03 2.30 -12.54
CA PHE A 348 -2.78 2.12 -13.28
C PHE A 348 -1.90 3.38 -13.20
N PRO A 349 -0.57 3.23 -13.19
CA PRO A 349 0.34 4.36 -13.25
C PRO A 349 0.07 5.20 -14.50
N ASP A 350 0.29 6.51 -14.38
CA ASP A 350 0.13 7.50 -15.48
C ASP A 350 -1.27 7.56 -16.13
N SER A 351 -2.34 7.02 -15.49
CA SER A 351 -3.71 7.08 -16.05
C SER A 351 -4.16 8.51 -16.43
N PRO A 352 -3.77 9.59 -15.75
CA PRO A 352 -4.12 10.95 -16.20
C PRO A 352 -3.65 11.29 -17.62
N ASN A 353 -2.62 10.61 -18.15
CA ASN A 353 -2.07 10.76 -19.49
C ASN A 353 -2.43 9.61 -20.42
N GLN A 354 -3.11 8.57 -19.96
CA GLN A 354 -3.45 7.34 -20.68
C GLN A 354 -4.97 7.17 -20.75
N PRO A 355 -5.67 7.77 -21.75
CA PRO A 355 -7.13 7.76 -21.80
C PRO A 355 -7.78 6.37 -21.87
N SER A 356 -7.03 5.34 -22.24
CA SER A 356 -7.48 3.94 -22.29
C SER A 356 -7.41 3.21 -20.94
N PHE A 357 -6.74 3.81 -19.95
CA PHE A 357 -6.60 3.22 -18.62
C PHE A 357 -7.82 3.58 -17.74
N PRO A 358 -8.15 2.74 -16.72
CA PRO A 358 -9.26 3.00 -15.82
C PRO A 358 -9.00 4.19 -14.89
#